data_9d91cc24166be3f032912fa93d41f56d
#
_entry.id   9d91cc24166be3f032912fa93d41f56d
#
_cell.length_a   1.000
_cell.length_b   1.000
_cell.length_c   1.000
_cell.angle_alpha   90.00
_cell.angle_beta   90.00
_cell.angle_gamma   90.00
#
_symmetry.space_group_name_H-M   'P 1'
#
loop_
_entity.id
_entity.type
_entity.pdbx_description
1 polymer ?
#
loop_
_entity_poly.entity_id
_entity_poly.type
_entity_poly.pdbx_seq_one_letter_code
_entity_poly.pdbx_strand_id
1 'polypeptide(L)'
;MFNVTSNETKAEPMPEAFNNNLQRLSELTREMLALADEGDRDRDDDSCGILYGILRDMAYRLRNLTDEECEKHKAAGKWDL
;
A
#
# COMPACT_ATOMS: atom_id res chain seq x y z
N MET A 1 -15.81 -7.04 0.54
CA MET A 1 -15.47 -7.01 0.14
C MET A 1 -15.17 -6.83 -0.56
N PHE A 2 -15.11 -6.86 -0.47
CA PHE A 2 -14.73 -6.70 -1.17
C PHE A 2 -14.94 -6.79 -2.12
N ASN A 3 -15.07 -6.82 -2.37
CA ASN A 3 -15.24 -6.95 -3.35
C ASN A 3 -15.15 -6.95 -4.23
N VAL A 4 -15.35 -6.99 -4.19
CA VAL A 4 -15.32 -7.01 -5.06
C VAL A 4 -15.34 -7.03 -5.90
N THR A 5 -15.69 -6.99 -5.86
CA THR A 5 -15.81 -6.98 -6.68
C THR A 5 -15.70 -6.92 -7.63
N SER A 6 -16.03 -6.72 -7.71
CA SER A 6 -16.00 -6.56 -8.61
C SER A 6 -15.51 -6.64 -9.46
N ASN A 7 -15.56 -6.78 -9.54
CA ASN A 7 -15.14 -6.80 -10.37
C ASN A 7 -14.76 -7.13 -11.12
N GLU A 8 -15.02 -7.40 -11.18
CA GLU A 8 -14.80 -7.66 -11.82
C GLU A 8 -14.83 -7.96 -12.68
N THR A 9 -15.07 -8.17 -12.73
CA THR A 9 -15.24 -8.42 -13.52
C THR A 9 -14.89 -8.32 -14.49
N LYS A 10 -14.84 -8.24 -14.68
CA LYS A 10 -14.63 -8.13 -15.67
C LYS A 10 -13.83 -8.09 -16.39
N ALA A 11 -13.85 -8.28 -16.38
CA ALA A 11 -13.20 -7.92 -17.39
C ALA A 11 -11.84 -8.26 -17.59
N GLU A 12 -11.34 -8.03 -18.53
CA GLU A 12 -9.98 -8.35 -18.68
C GLU A 12 -9.14 -7.36 -17.93
N PRO A 13 -7.99 -7.79 -17.49
CA PRO A 13 -7.12 -6.93 -16.72
C PRO A 13 -6.61 -5.81 -17.60
N MET A 14 -7.08 -4.63 -17.33
CA MET A 14 -6.62 -3.47 -18.01
C MET A 14 -5.41 -2.92 -17.29
N PRO A 15 -4.41 -2.41 -18.01
CA PRO A 15 -3.28 -1.78 -17.36
C PRO A 15 -3.69 -0.70 -16.38
N GLU A 16 -4.76 0.02 -16.70
CA GLU A 16 -5.27 1.05 -15.80
C GLU A 16 -5.71 0.47 -14.48
N ALA A 17 -6.35 -0.68 -14.51
CA ALA A 17 -6.82 -1.31 -13.28
C ALA A 17 -5.64 -1.70 -12.40
N PHE A 18 -4.61 -2.26 -12.99
CA PHE A 18 -3.40 -2.58 -12.23
C PHE A 18 -2.78 -1.35 -11.63
N ASN A 19 -2.69 -0.28 -12.43
CA ASN A 19 -2.06 0.94 -11.96
C ASN A 19 -2.86 1.59 -10.85
N ASN A 20 -4.17 1.56 -10.96
CA ASN A 20 -5.03 2.08 -9.92
C ASN A 20 -4.83 1.34 -8.61
N ASN A 21 -4.73 0.02 -8.68
CA ASN A 21 -4.56 -0.77 -7.47
C ASN A 21 -3.20 -0.53 -6.84
N LEU A 22 -2.17 -0.38 -7.65
CA LEU A 22 -0.85 -0.07 -7.13
C LEU A 22 -0.82 1.32 -6.49
N GLN A 23 -1.51 2.28 -7.08
CA GLN A 23 -1.59 3.61 -6.50
C GLN A 23 -2.33 3.58 -5.18
N ARG A 24 -3.41 2.82 -5.10
CA ARG A 24 -4.16 2.69 -3.86
C ARG A 24 -3.31 2.02 -2.79
N LEU A 25 -2.53 1.03 -3.18
CA LEU A 25 -1.64 0.37 -2.23
C LEU A 25 -0.58 1.35 -1.73
N SER A 26 -0.06 2.17 -2.61
CA SER A 26 0.92 3.18 -2.23
C SER A 26 0.33 4.16 -1.21
N GLU A 27 -0.92 4.58 -1.45
CA GLU A 27 -1.61 5.47 -0.53
C GLU A 27 -1.85 4.80 0.81
N LEU A 28 -2.19 3.52 0.78
CA LEU A 28 -2.44 2.77 2.00
C LEU A 28 -1.17 2.68 2.85
N THR A 29 -0.02 2.46 2.22
CA THR A 29 1.23 2.42 2.97
C THR A 29 1.55 3.76 3.60
N ARG A 30 1.19 4.86 2.94
CA ARG A 30 1.35 6.18 3.51
C ARG A 30 0.48 6.35 4.75
N GLU A 31 -0.76 5.87 4.67
CA GLU A 31 -1.66 5.92 5.82
C GLU A 31 -1.15 5.06 6.96
N MET A 32 -0.58 3.91 6.64
CA MET A 32 0.01 3.06 7.66
C MET A 32 1.14 3.76 8.40
N LEU A 33 1.98 4.48 7.66
CA LEU A 33 3.08 5.22 8.26
C LEU A 33 2.56 6.36 9.13
N ALA A 34 1.53 7.05 8.68
CA ALA A 34 0.92 8.12 9.46
C ALA A 34 0.32 7.57 10.75
N LEU A 35 -0.36 6.42 10.66
CA LEU A 35 -0.94 5.80 11.83
C LEU A 35 0.14 5.35 12.80
N ALA A 36 1.23 4.80 12.27
CA ALA A 36 2.32 4.37 13.14
C ALA A 36 2.89 5.54 13.90
N ASP A 37 3.05 6.69 13.25
CA ASP A 37 3.58 7.87 13.91
C ASP A 37 2.61 8.41 14.95
N GLU A 38 1.33 8.47 14.62
CA GLU A 38 0.33 8.96 15.54
C GLU A 38 0.17 8.04 16.73
N GLY A 39 0.11 6.74 16.46
CA GLY A 39 -0.03 5.77 17.54
C GLY A 39 1.16 5.78 18.46
N ASP A 40 2.35 5.89 17.91
CA ASP A 40 3.56 5.92 18.71
C ASP A 40 3.59 7.18 19.58
N ARG A 41 3.14 8.31 19.05
CA ARG A 41 3.12 9.56 19.79
C ARG A 41 2.12 9.52 20.92
N ASP A 42 0.97 8.88 20.68
CA ASP A 42 -0.14 8.87 21.62
C ASP A 42 -0.18 7.65 22.52
N ARG A 43 0.82 6.79 22.43
CA ARG A 43 0.81 5.54 23.20
C ARG A 43 0.92 5.80 24.69
N ASP A 44 0.32 4.90 25.44
CA ASP A 44 0.38 4.95 26.89
C ASP A 44 1.47 4.06 27.47
N ASP A 45 1.93 3.07 26.72
CA ASP A 45 2.86 2.10 27.27
C ASP A 45 3.82 1.60 26.22
N ASP A 46 4.79 0.81 26.67
CA ASP A 46 5.84 0.32 25.78
C ASP A 46 5.35 -0.74 24.80
N SER A 47 4.33 -1.50 25.20
CA SER A 47 3.75 -2.51 24.31
C SER A 47 3.22 -1.88 23.05
N CYS A 48 2.50 -0.78 23.21
CA CYS A 48 1.97 -0.06 22.06
C CYS A 48 3.10 0.50 21.20
N GLY A 49 4.17 0.96 21.84
CA GLY A 49 5.32 1.45 21.10
C GLY A 49 5.94 0.39 20.21
N ILE A 50 6.03 -0.84 20.75
CA ILE A 50 6.57 -1.94 19.95
C ILE A 50 5.65 -2.25 18.81
N LEU A 51 4.35 -2.26 19.05
CA LEU A 51 3.37 -2.53 18.01
C LEU A 51 3.48 -1.52 16.86
N TYR A 52 3.53 -0.25 17.19
CA TYR A 52 3.62 0.79 16.15
C TYR A 52 4.97 0.80 15.46
N GLY A 53 6.02 0.35 16.15
CA GLY A 53 7.31 0.16 15.51
C GLY A 53 7.25 -0.93 14.46
N ILE A 54 6.57 -2.04 14.77
CA ILE A 54 6.38 -3.11 13.81
C ILE A 54 5.55 -2.63 12.63
N LEU A 55 4.49 -1.89 12.91
CA LEU A 55 3.66 -1.35 11.84
C LEU A 55 4.48 -0.48 10.90
N ARG A 56 5.33 0.37 11.46
CA ARG A 56 6.19 1.24 10.66
C ARG A 56 7.12 0.43 9.77
N ASP A 57 7.76 -0.59 10.33
CA ASP A 57 8.69 -1.42 9.57
C ASP A 57 7.98 -2.12 8.43
N MET A 58 6.80 -2.66 8.71
CA MET A 58 6.03 -3.34 7.69
C MET A 58 5.57 -2.39 6.59
N ALA A 59 5.20 -1.17 6.98
CA ALA A 59 4.75 -0.18 6.02
C ALA A 59 5.89 0.23 5.08
N TYR A 60 7.09 0.44 5.63
CA TYR A 60 8.24 0.78 4.80
C TYR A 60 8.58 -0.35 3.84
N ARG A 61 8.55 -1.59 4.34
CA ARG A 61 8.84 -2.74 3.50
C ARG A 61 7.82 -2.85 2.39
N LEU A 62 6.54 -2.70 2.73
CA LEU A 62 5.48 -2.77 1.73
C LEU A 62 5.59 -1.65 0.72
N ARG A 63 5.93 -0.45 1.17
CA ARG A 63 6.10 0.68 0.28
C ARG A 63 7.22 0.42 -0.72
N ASN A 64 8.35 -0.09 -0.23
CA ASN A 64 9.47 -0.36 -1.11
C ASN A 64 9.11 -1.41 -2.16
N LEU A 65 8.40 -2.46 -1.75
CA LEU A 65 7.96 -3.48 -2.69
C LEU A 65 6.97 -2.93 -3.72
N THR A 66 6.09 -2.05 -3.25
CA THR A 66 5.13 -1.40 -4.14
C THR A 66 5.84 -0.53 -5.16
N ASP A 67 6.82 0.23 -4.71
CA ASP A 67 7.58 1.10 -5.60
C ASP A 67 8.33 0.28 -6.65
N GLU A 68 8.91 -0.86 -6.23
CA GLU A 68 9.59 -1.74 -7.17
C GLU A 68 8.63 -2.26 -8.23
N GLU A 69 7.43 -2.62 -7.81
CA GLU A 69 6.44 -3.13 -8.75
C GLU A 69 6.01 -2.05 -9.73
N CYS A 70 5.83 -0.83 -9.23
CA CYS A 70 5.50 0.30 -10.10
C CYS A 70 6.59 0.52 -11.15
N GLU A 71 7.84 0.44 -10.72
CA GLU A 71 8.94 0.64 -11.66
C GLU A 71 8.99 -0.47 -12.71
N LYS A 72 8.69 -1.70 -12.31
CA LYS A 72 8.64 -2.79 -13.27
C LYS A 72 7.56 -2.55 -14.31
N HIS A 73 6.40 -2.08 -13.89
CA HIS A 73 5.30 -1.81 -14.81
C HIS A 73 5.67 -0.68 -15.76
N LYS A 74 6.33 0.35 -15.27
CA LYS A 74 6.77 1.45 -16.12
C LYS A 74 7.79 0.97 -17.13
N ALA A 75 8.75 0.18 -16.70
CA ALA A 75 9.80 -0.33 -17.57
C ALA A 75 9.24 -1.24 -18.65
N ALA A 76 8.17 -1.95 -18.34
CA ALA A 76 7.52 -2.83 -19.29
C ALA A 76 6.54 -2.10 -20.20
N GLY A 77 6.40 -0.79 -20.03
CA GLY A 77 5.47 -0.01 -20.82
C GLY A 77 4.03 -0.18 -20.44
N LYS A 78 3.78 -0.72 -19.27
CA LYS A 78 2.41 -0.98 -18.81
C LYS A 78 1.84 0.15 -17.96
N TRP A 79 2.67 1.07 -17.56
CA TRP A 79 2.20 2.18 -16.74
C TRP A 79 1.58 3.21 -17.65
N ASP A 80 0.33 3.45 -17.43
CA ASP A 80 -0.42 4.35 -18.29
C ASP A 80 -0.58 5.67 -17.56
N LEU A 81 -0.04 6.68 -18.13
CA LEU A 81 -0.12 8.00 -17.50
C LEU A 81 -1.07 8.90 -18.26
#